data_1df663b0d4dd9ab34727d08a09f8a377
#
_entry.id   1df663b0d4dd9ab34727d08a09f8a377
#
_cell.length_a   1.000
_cell.length_b   1.000
_cell.length_c   1.000
_cell.angle_alpha   90.00
_cell.angle_beta   90.00
_cell.angle_gamma   90.00
#
_symmetry.space_group_name_H-M   'P 1'
#
loop_
_entity.id
_entity.type
_entity.pdbx_description
1 polymer ?
#
loop_
_entity_poly.entity_id
_entity_poly.type
_entity_poly.pdbx_seq_one_letter_code
_entity_poly.pdbx_strand_id
1 'polypeptide(L)'
;MFGKDKYHVFSRNYFLLEKNKDDSAPMRKLNQQKIRWIIKQIDKGEQSTYRIAKTQDITPRWARELHHQFHTLYQYPYPKKAGRKPKPVTDTEKQIVLEIRKQHPLAAVTLEKILAEQNIHIGHNRIHRILKEEGLAKDEPHKQRRRTWIRYERRYSNSLWHADWFEEPHEQIILLEDDASRFITGFGVFSNANMENSNQVLHQAIIKYGRPKQMMTDHGTQFTSLPKASCPDPKENMFQQLLKQQGILHIKARVKHPQSNGKVERAGQTIEQLRKHFPNWEDTVHYYNFKRPHSSLENGHLRTPYQAFQDKMREKKKSGC
;
A
#
# COMPACT_ATOMS: atom_id res chain seq x y z
N MET A 1 6.07 -22.51 -79.89
CA MET A 1 7.47 -22.86 -80.07
C MET A 1 8.22 -22.55 -78.77
N PHE A 2 8.73 -23.57 -78.13
CA PHE A 2 9.84 -23.63 -77.19
C PHE A 2 9.84 -22.65 -76.00
N GLY A 3 10.01 -23.01 -74.79
CA GLY A 3 10.42 -24.25 -74.11
C GLY A 3 11.11 -23.85 -72.82
N LYS A 4 10.76 -24.50 -71.71
CA LYS A 4 11.62 -24.94 -70.61
C LYS A 4 12.70 -23.93 -70.10
N ASP A 5 12.85 -23.68 -68.83
CA ASP A 5 13.33 -24.64 -67.85
C ASP A 5 13.07 -24.18 -66.42
N LYS A 6 12.75 -25.17 -65.59
CA LYS A 6 12.72 -25.16 -64.16
C LYS A 6 14.15 -25.13 -63.62
N TYR A 7 14.48 -24.26 -62.72
CA TYR A 7 15.56 -24.53 -61.75
C TYR A 7 15.06 -24.27 -60.32
N HIS A 8 15.03 -25.35 -59.59
CA HIS A 8 14.93 -25.38 -58.14
C HIS A 8 16.08 -24.58 -57.54
N VAL A 9 15.79 -23.51 -56.84
CA VAL A 9 16.69 -22.93 -55.84
C VAL A 9 16.23 -23.39 -54.48
N PHE A 10 16.89 -24.41 -53.95
CA PHE A 10 16.80 -24.81 -52.57
C PHE A 10 17.19 -23.63 -51.69
N SER A 11 16.24 -23.15 -50.92
CA SER A 11 16.42 -22.07 -49.97
C SER A 11 17.32 -22.53 -48.83
N ARG A 12 18.53 -22.00 -48.76
CA ARG A 12 19.41 -21.99 -47.60
C ARG A 12 19.02 -20.84 -46.65
N ASN A 13 17.84 -20.85 -46.11
CA ASN A 13 17.44 -19.85 -45.11
C ASN A 13 16.63 -20.44 -43.96
N TYR A 14 17.04 -21.60 -43.44
CA TYR A 14 16.42 -22.18 -42.24
C TYR A 14 17.37 -22.30 -41.05
N PHE A 15 18.43 -21.51 -41.00
CA PHE A 15 19.42 -21.68 -39.93
C PHE A 15 19.82 -20.35 -39.19
N LEU A 16 18.98 -19.34 -39.21
CA LEU A 16 19.30 -18.09 -38.53
C LEU A 16 18.18 -17.52 -37.61
N LEU A 17 17.26 -18.36 -37.12
CA LEU A 17 16.21 -17.89 -36.19
C LEU A 17 16.16 -18.71 -34.89
N GLU A 18 17.28 -19.21 -34.40
CA GLU A 18 17.36 -19.82 -33.08
C GLU A 18 18.60 -19.38 -32.28
N LYS A 19 18.79 -18.09 -32.14
CA LYS A 19 19.73 -17.54 -31.13
C LYS A 19 19.19 -16.24 -30.56
N ASN A 20 18.09 -16.33 -29.87
CA ASN A 20 17.70 -15.38 -28.82
C ASN A 20 16.79 -16.12 -27.83
N LYS A 21 17.27 -17.21 -27.23
CA LYS A 21 16.76 -17.65 -25.96
C LYS A 21 17.48 -16.80 -24.93
N ASP A 22 16.72 -15.89 -24.35
CA ASP A 22 17.05 -15.19 -23.12
C ASP A 22 17.63 -16.19 -22.11
N ASP A 23 18.95 -16.18 -21.90
CA ASP A 23 19.65 -16.98 -20.88
C ASP A 23 19.31 -16.53 -19.44
N SER A 24 18.37 -15.61 -19.28
CA SER A 24 17.88 -15.08 -18.00
C SER A 24 16.59 -15.74 -17.50
N ALA A 25 16.07 -16.79 -18.13
CA ALA A 25 14.92 -17.50 -17.60
C ALA A 25 15.30 -18.13 -16.25
N PRO A 26 14.61 -17.81 -15.14
CA PRO A 26 14.97 -18.35 -13.83
C PRO A 26 14.90 -19.88 -13.89
N MET A 27 15.99 -20.57 -13.53
CA MET A 27 16.03 -22.02 -13.45
C MET A 27 14.77 -22.54 -12.77
N ARG A 28 13.94 -23.31 -13.48
CA ARG A 28 12.70 -23.86 -12.92
C ARG A 28 13.07 -24.79 -11.77
N LYS A 29 12.81 -24.36 -10.54
CA LYS A 29 13.08 -25.14 -9.34
C LYS A 29 12.41 -26.50 -9.44
N LEU A 30 13.14 -27.57 -9.17
CA LEU A 30 12.59 -28.89 -8.98
C LEU A 30 11.56 -28.85 -7.85
N ASN A 31 10.37 -29.35 -8.10
CA ASN A 31 9.37 -29.60 -7.07
C ASN A 31 9.35 -31.08 -6.69
N GLN A 32 8.64 -31.44 -5.64
CA GLN A 32 8.55 -32.81 -5.13
C GLN A 32 8.01 -33.79 -6.18
N GLN A 33 7.05 -33.37 -7.02
CA GLN A 33 6.48 -34.22 -8.09
C GLN A 33 7.53 -34.55 -9.16
N LYS A 34 8.34 -33.57 -9.55
CA LYS A 34 9.42 -33.80 -10.52
C LYS A 34 10.50 -34.75 -9.98
N ILE A 35 10.86 -34.58 -8.70
CA ILE A 35 11.83 -35.48 -8.04
C ILE A 35 11.30 -36.91 -8.03
N ARG A 36 10.05 -37.14 -7.65
CA ARG A 36 9.41 -38.46 -7.68
C ARG A 36 9.40 -39.05 -9.09
N TRP A 37 9.08 -38.22 -10.07
CA TRP A 37 9.08 -38.63 -11.47
C TRP A 37 10.47 -39.04 -11.95
N ILE A 38 11.53 -38.25 -11.66
CA ILE A 38 12.92 -38.55 -12.01
C ILE A 38 13.34 -39.90 -11.45
N ILE A 39 13.14 -40.12 -10.15
CA ILE A 39 13.49 -41.39 -9.49
C ILE A 39 12.77 -42.57 -10.14
N LYS A 40 11.44 -42.45 -10.31
CA LYS A 40 10.63 -43.48 -10.95
C LYS A 40 11.07 -43.79 -12.39
N GLN A 41 11.51 -42.81 -13.17
CA GLN A 41 11.99 -43.04 -14.53
C GLN A 41 13.37 -43.75 -14.56
N ILE A 42 14.24 -43.41 -13.59
CA ILE A 42 15.53 -44.11 -13.47
C ILE A 42 15.31 -45.55 -13.04
N ASP A 43 14.41 -45.84 -12.09
CA ASP A 43 14.08 -47.17 -11.64
C ASP A 43 13.50 -48.05 -12.77
N LYS A 44 12.71 -47.48 -13.67
CA LYS A 44 12.18 -48.21 -14.86
C LYS A 44 13.26 -48.64 -15.84
N GLY A 45 14.38 -47.97 -15.90
CA GLY A 45 15.48 -48.29 -16.79
C GLY A 45 15.20 -48.12 -18.31
N GLU A 46 14.03 -47.61 -18.69
CA GLU A 46 13.59 -47.46 -20.11
C GLU A 46 14.36 -46.33 -20.82
N GLN A 47 14.86 -45.36 -20.11
CA GLN A 47 15.56 -44.19 -20.64
C GLN A 47 16.89 -43.98 -19.97
N SER A 48 17.86 -43.43 -20.70
CA SER A 48 19.12 -43.04 -20.10
C SER A 48 18.96 -41.91 -19.12
N THR A 49 19.73 -41.91 -18.02
CA THR A 49 19.74 -40.84 -17.04
C THR A 49 20.02 -39.45 -17.65
N TYR A 50 20.75 -39.42 -18.77
CA TYR A 50 20.98 -38.17 -19.52
C TYR A 50 19.69 -37.61 -20.11
N ARG A 51 18.86 -38.44 -20.74
CA ARG A 51 17.54 -38.02 -21.30
C ARG A 51 16.59 -37.56 -20.20
N ILE A 52 16.50 -38.33 -19.12
CA ILE A 52 15.66 -37.98 -17.96
C ILE A 52 16.05 -36.62 -17.39
N ALA A 53 17.36 -36.38 -17.18
CA ALA A 53 17.87 -35.16 -16.67
C ALA A 53 17.57 -33.95 -17.60
N LYS A 54 17.80 -34.14 -18.92
CA LYS A 54 17.52 -33.10 -19.93
C LYS A 54 16.03 -32.71 -19.96
N THR A 55 15.11 -33.66 -19.80
CA THR A 55 13.66 -33.41 -19.77
C THR A 55 13.25 -32.49 -18.59
N GLN A 56 13.98 -32.54 -17.49
CA GLN A 56 13.69 -31.77 -16.28
C GLN A 56 14.63 -30.57 -16.09
N ASP A 57 15.47 -30.28 -17.09
CA ASP A 57 16.43 -29.18 -17.08
C ASP A 57 17.39 -29.24 -15.88
N ILE A 58 17.95 -30.43 -15.63
CA ILE A 58 18.94 -30.69 -14.58
C ILE A 58 20.15 -31.44 -15.13
N THR A 59 21.22 -31.47 -14.34
CA THR A 59 22.40 -32.26 -14.71
C THR A 59 22.18 -33.77 -14.49
N PRO A 60 22.77 -34.67 -15.32
CA PRO A 60 22.70 -36.09 -15.07
C PRO A 60 23.31 -36.54 -13.75
N ARG A 61 24.30 -35.78 -13.26
CA ARG A 61 24.91 -35.99 -11.94
C ARG A 61 23.87 -35.80 -10.84
N TRP A 62 23.08 -34.73 -10.91
CA TRP A 62 22.04 -34.50 -9.92
C TRP A 62 20.92 -35.51 -9.98
N ALA A 63 20.50 -35.91 -11.15
CA ALA A 63 19.48 -36.95 -11.29
C ALA A 63 19.93 -38.25 -10.58
N ARG A 64 21.19 -38.69 -10.77
CA ARG A 64 21.78 -39.85 -10.07
C ARG A 64 21.85 -39.65 -8.56
N GLU A 65 22.21 -38.46 -8.13
CA GLU A 65 22.28 -38.11 -6.71
C GLU A 65 20.90 -38.20 -6.02
N LEU A 66 19.86 -37.67 -6.66
CA LEU A 66 18.49 -37.80 -6.15
C LEU A 66 18.03 -39.25 -6.05
N HIS A 67 18.37 -40.06 -7.03
CA HIS A 67 18.08 -41.50 -7.05
C HIS A 67 18.83 -42.22 -5.92
N HIS A 68 20.13 -41.98 -5.77
CA HIS A 68 20.95 -42.54 -4.71
C HIS A 68 20.43 -42.18 -3.31
N GLN A 69 20.12 -40.89 -3.08
CA GLN A 69 19.56 -40.42 -1.79
C GLN A 69 18.24 -41.14 -1.47
N PHE A 70 17.37 -41.34 -2.46
CA PHE A 70 16.12 -42.07 -2.25
C PHE A 70 16.37 -43.50 -1.82
N HIS A 71 17.23 -44.23 -2.51
CA HIS A 71 17.52 -45.64 -2.23
C HIS A 71 18.33 -45.85 -0.94
N THR A 72 19.07 -44.84 -0.50
CA THR A 72 19.79 -44.89 0.78
C THR A 72 18.88 -44.61 1.98
N LEU A 73 17.96 -43.65 1.84
CA LEU A 73 17.14 -43.15 2.96
C LEU A 73 15.69 -43.66 2.91
N TYR A 74 15.28 -44.34 1.80
CA TYR A 74 13.90 -44.74 1.50
C TYR A 74 12.89 -43.62 1.65
N GLN A 75 13.36 -42.35 1.50
CA GLN A 75 12.54 -41.14 1.55
C GLN A 75 12.87 -40.24 0.36
N TYR A 76 11.80 -39.66 -0.25
CA TYR A 76 12.00 -38.73 -1.35
C TYR A 76 12.73 -37.48 -0.89
N PRO A 77 13.87 -37.12 -1.52
CA PRO A 77 14.59 -35.93 -1.17
C PRO A 77 13.72 -34.69 -1.30
N TYR A 78 13.80 -33.79 -0.31
CA TYR A 78 13.16 -32.47 -0.40
C TYR A 78 14.16 -31.47 -0.98
N PRO A 79 13.74 -30.63 -1.95
CA PRO A 79 14.60 -29.58 -2.44
C PRO A 79 14.87 -28.59 -1.31
N LYS A 80 16.14 -28.40 -0.97
CA LYS A 80 16.55 -27.40 0.02
C LYS A 80 16.13 -26.00 -0.47
N LYS A 81 15.62 -25.17 0.43
CA LYS A 81 15.35 -23.78 0.11
C LYS A 81 16.65 -23.11 -0.32
N ALA A 82 16.68 -22.61 -1.56
CA ALA A 82 17.82 -21.85 -2.06
C ALA A 82 17.92 -20.50 -1.31
N GLY A 83 19.11 -20.02 -1.12
CA GLY A 83 19.40 -18.72 -0.52
C GLY A 83 20.19 -18.80 0.80
N ARG A 84 20.63 -17.64 1.25
CA ARG A 84 21.39 -17.52 2.50
C ARG A 84 20.48 -17.82 3.68
N LYS A 85 20.95 -18.60 4.62
CA LYS A 85 20.22 -18.84 5.90
C LYS A 85 20.01 -17.47 6.60
N PRO A 86 18.81 -17.17 7.09
CA PRO A 86 18.57 -15.96 7.88
C PRO A 86 19.48 -15.94 9.10
N LYS A 87 20.13 -14.82 9.36
CA LYS A 87 20.90 -14.63 10.59
C LYS A 87 19.94 -14.71 11.80
N PRO A 88 20.31 -15.30 12.92
CA PRO A 88 19.50 -15.31 14.13
C PRO A 88 19.25 -13.88 14.61
N VAL A 89 18.11 -13.64 15.22
CA VAL A 89 17.78 -12.36 15.88
C VAL A 89 18.51 -12.36 17.22
N THR A 90 19.14 -11.24 17.58
CA THR A 90 19.74 -11.05 18.90
C THR A 90 18.70 -10.49 19.86
N ASP A 91 18.85 -10.75 21.15
CA ASP A 91 17.93 -10.23 22.19
C ASP A 91 17.94 -8.70 22.24
N THR A 92 19.09 -8.08 22.00
CA THR A 92 19.23 -6.62 21.89
C THR A 92 18.41 -6.06 20.75
N GLU A 93 18.48 -6.64 19.53
CA GLU A 93 17.65 -6.22 18.40
C GLU A 93 16.16 -6.38 18.70
N LYS A 94 15.79 -7.48 19.38
CA LYS A 94 14.41 -7.74 19.77
C LYS A 94 13.89 -6.66 20.71
N GLN A 95 14.65 -6.32 21.76
CA GLN A 95 14.29 -5.28 22.71
C GLN A 95 14.11 -3.90 22.04
N ILE A 96 15.07 -3.49 21.21
CA ILE A 96 15.00 -2.23 20.47
C ILE A 96 13.73 -2.16 19.59
N VAL A 97 13.43 -3.24 18.86
CA VAL A 97 12.26 -3.29 17.99
C VAL A 97 10.96 -3.24 18.79
N LEU A 98 10.88 -3.90 19.93
CA LEU A 98 9.70 -3.89 20.78
C LEU A 98 9.48 -2.54 21.45
N GLU A 99 10.55 -1.89 21.88
CA GLU A 99 10.48 -0.55 22.48
C GLU A 99 9.99 0.50 21.46
N ILE A 100 10.61 0.56 20.28
CA ILE A 100 10.19 1.48 19.24
C ILE A 100 8.74 1.18 18.75
N ARG A 101 8.33 -0.09 18.75
CA ARG A 101 6.96 -0.49 18.40
C ARG A 101 5.93 -0.02 19.41
N LYS A 102 6.27 0.02 20.71
CA LYS A 102 5.40 0.58 21.76
C LYS A 102 5.19 2.08 21.59
N GLN A 103 6.25 2.80 21.25
CA GLN A 103 6.18 4.25 20.99
C GLN A 103 5.45 4.58 19.67
N HIS A 104 5.67 3.75 18.64
CA HIS A 104 5.15 3.93 17.31
C HIS A 104 4.48 2.64 16.81
N PRO A 105 3.14 2.52 16.89
CA PRO A 105 2.40 1.36 16.39
C PRO A 105 2.33 1.34 14.86
N LEU A 106 3.49 1.27 14.20
CA LEU A 106 3.68 1.39 12.75
C LEU A 106 4.19 0.10 12.14
N ALA A 107 4.03 -0.04 10.80
CA ALA A 107 4.55 -1.19 10.07
C ALA A 107 6.08 -1.24 10.04
N ALA A 108 6.65 -2.44 9.86
CA ALA A 108 8.09 -2.69 9.89
C ALA A 108 8.92 -1.78 8.98
N VAL A 109 8.42 -1.44 7.79
CA VAL A 109 9.11 -0.54 6.84
C VAL A 109 9.27 0.88 7.41
N THR A 110 8.25 1.38 8.12
CA THR A 110 8.33 2.71 8.74
C THR A 110 9.21 2.68 9.99
N LEU A 111 9.16 1.59 10.77
CA LEU A 111 10.04 1.42 11.93
C LEU A 111 11.52 1.34 11.52
N GLU A 112 11.86 0.66 10.41
CA GLU A 112 13.21 0.65 9.86
C GLU A 112 13.72 2.07 9.60
N LYS A 113 12.89 2.94 9.03
CA LYS A 113 13.25 4.33 8.75
C LYS A 113 13.46 5.16 10.03
N ILE A 114 12.57 4.99 11.02
CA ILE A 114 12.69 5.68 12.30
C ILE A 114 13.98 5.25 13.03
N LEU A 115 14.29 3.95 13.01
CA LEU A 115 15.52 3.43 13.58
C LEU A 115 16.76 3.94 12.84
N ALA A 116 16.68 4.04 11.51
CA ALA A 116 17.78 4.58 10.69
C ALA A 116 18.09 6.06 11.02
N GLU A 117 17.08 6.88 11.34
CA GLU A 117 17.29 8.26 11.83
C GLU A 117 18.00 8.30 13.19
N GLN A 118 17.91 7.24 13.97
CA GLN A 118 18.62 7.04 15.24
C GLN A 118 19.99 6.34 15.05
N ASN A 119 20.47 6.18 13.80
CA ASN A 119 21.67 5.43 13.43
C ASN A 119 21.61 3.93 13.79
N ILE A 120 20.43 3.35 13.93
CA ILE A 120 20.22 1.93 14.19
C ILE A 120 19.74 1.25 12.90
N HIS A 121 20.53 0.32 12.35
CA HIS A 121 20.25 -0.32 11.07
C HIS A 121 19.72 -1.75 11.24
N ILE A 122 18.41 -1.91 11.34
CA ILE A 122 17.72 -3.21 11.37
C ILE A 122 16.75 -3.26 10.19
N GLY A 123 16.99 -4.15 9.20
CA GLY A 123 16.16 -4.22 7.99
C GLY A 123 14.70 -4.63 8.28
N HIS A 124 13.74 -4.07 7.53
CA HIS A 124 12.29 -4.27 7.75
C HIS A 124 11.85 -5.73 7.74
N ASN A 125 12.48 -6.61 6.94
CA ASN A 125 12.17 -8.04 6.96
C ASN A 125 12.53 -8.69 8.32
N ARG A 126 13.59 -8.20 8.96
CA ARG A 126 14.03 -8.65 10.28
C ARG A 126 13.11 -8.13 11.37
N ILE A 127 12.75 -6.84 11.29
CA ILE A 127 11.74 -6.22 12.16
C ILE A 127 10.40 -6.95 12.05
N HIS A 128 9.93 -7.21 10.83
CA HIS A 128 8.66 -7.91 10.61
C HIS A 128 8.66 -9.31 11.23
N ARG A 129 9.78 -10.03 11.11
CA ARG A 129 9.91 -11.35 11.74
C ARG A 129 9.81 -11.27 13.28
N ILE A 130 10.51 -10.31 13.90
CA ILE A 130 10.43 -10.08 15.35
C ILE A 130 8.99 -9.77 15.77
N LEU A 131 8.34 -8.84 15.08
CA LEU A 131 6.95 -8.46 15.37
C LEU A 131 5.97 -9.63 15.18
N LYS A 132 6.24 -10.52 14.22
CA LYS A 132 5.41 -11.70 13.98
C LYS A 132 5.61 -12.75 15.10
N GLU A 133 6.84 -13.01 15.51
CA GLU A 133 7.18 -13.91 16.63
C GLU A 133 6.51 -13.46 17.92
N GLU A 134 6.35 -12.15 18.14
CA GLU A 134 5.68 -11.55 19.30
C GLU A 134 4.16 -11.35 19.12
N GLY A 135 3.57 -11.83 18.02
CA GLY A 135 2.14 -11.69 17.75
C GLY A 135 1.67 -10.27 17.39
N LEU A 136 2.61 -9.33 17.23
CA LEU A 136 2.34 -7.92 16.93
C LEU A 136 2.18 -7.62 15.43
N ALA A 137 2.39 -8.62 14.57
CA ALA A 137 2.15 -8.54 13.14
C ALA A 137 1.54 -9.85 12.62
N LYS A 138 0.63 -9.73 11.64
CA LYS A 138 -0.01 -10.87 10.96
C LYS A 138 0.50 -10.96 9.53
N ASP A 139 0.55 -12.19 8.97
CA ASP A 139 0.72 -12.36 7.54
C ASP A 139 -0.56 -11.88 6.84
N GLU A 140 -0.47 -10.84 6.06
CA GLU A 140 -1.58 -10.45 5.21
C GLU A 140 -1.62 -11.40 3.99
N PRO A 141 -2.79 -11.97 3.63
CA PRO A 141 -2.94 -12.70 2.39
C PRO A 141 -2.51 -11.81 1.22
N HIS A 142 -1.94 -12.41 0.19
CA HIS A 142 -1.42 -11.71 -0.99
C HIS A 142 -2.36 -10.59 -1.43
N LYS A 143 -1.92 -9.35 -1.27
CA LYS A 143 -2.61 -8.20 -1.86
C LYS A 143 -2.60 -8.40 -3.36
N GLN A 144 -3.77 -8.66 -3.96
CA GLN A 144 -3.91 -8.75 -5.41
C GLN A 144 -3.27 -7.53 -6.04
N ARG A 145 -2.61 -7.70 -7.21
CA ARG A 145 -2.05 -6.59 -7.98
C ARG A 145 -3.13 -5.54 -8.19
N ARG A 146 -3.03 -4.43 -7.46
CA ARG A 146 -3.95 -3.31 -7.61
C ARG A 146 -3.60 -2.53 -8.86
N ARG A 147 -4.63 -1.99 -9.53
CA ARG A 147 -4.43 -1.04 -10.63
C ARG A 147 -3.55 0.11 -10.15
N THR A 148 -2.59 0.53 -10.98
CA THR A 148 -1.80 1.72 -10.70
C THR A 148 -2.68 2.94 -10.93
N TRP A 149 -2.97 3.69 -9.87
CA TRP A 149 -3.79 4.89 -9.94
C TRP A 149 -2.90 6.12 -10.09
N ILE A 150 -3.35 7.08 -10.91
CA ILE A 150 -2.66 8.37 -11.00
C ILE A 150 -2.86 9.10 -9.67
N ARG A 151 -1.76 9.44 -9.02
CA ARG A 151 -1.80 10.18 -7.77
C ARG A 151 -2.22 11.62 -8.05
N TYR A 152 -3.31 12.03 -7.42
CA TYR A 152 -3.80 13.40 -7.43
C TYR A 152 -3.52 14.04 -6.06
N GLU A 153 -2.89 15.22 -6.06
CA GLU A 153 -2.57 15.97 -4.85
C GLU A 153 -2.46 17.46 -5.16
N ARG A 154 -3.02 18.29 -4.32
CA ARG A 154 -2.87 19.74 -4.42
C ARG A 154 -1.46 20.14 -4.01
N ARG A 155 -0.93 21.18 -4.66
CA ARG A 155 0.43 21.67 -4.40
C ARG A 155 0.56 22.36 -3.03
N TYR A 156 -0.48 23.09 -2.60
CA TYR A 156 -0.43 23.92 -1.40
C TYR A 156 -1.50 23.50 -0.40
N SER A 157 -1.15 23.59 0.88
CA SER A 157 -2.09 23.44 2.00
C SER A 157 -3.23 24.47 1.89
N ASN A 158 -4.37 24.15 2.44
CA ASN A 158 -5.60 24.96 2.34
C ASN A 158 -6.08 25.20 0.90
N SER A 159 -5.61 24.43 -0.09
CA SER A 159 -6.17 24.47 -1.43
C SER A 159 -7.46 23.67 -1.54
N LEU A 160 -7.52 22.54 -0.88
CA LEU A 160 -8.66 21.64 -0.84
C LEU A 160 -8.66 20.87 0.47
N TRP A 161 -9.80 20.86 1.17
CA TRP A 161 -10.05 19.93 2.26
C TRP A 161 -11.09 18.90 1.83
N HIS A 162 -10.95 17.68 2.33
CA HIS A 162 -11.91 16.62 2.22
C HIS A 162 -12.65 16.46 3.54
N ALA A 163 -13.97 16.22 3.51
CA ALA A 163 -14.75 15.92 4.69
C ALA A 163 -15.44 14.57 4.52
N ASP A 164 -15.44 13.78 5.57
CA ASP A 164 -16.13 12.51 5.63
C ASP A 164 -16.54 12.15 7.04
N TRP A 165 -17.64 11.39 7.13
CA TRP A 165 -18.13 10.79 8.36
C TRP A 165 -17.85 9.29 8.33
N PHE A 166 -17.41 8.73 9.42
CA PHE A 166 -17.34 7.28 9.62
C PHE A 166 -17.94 6.89 10.96
N GLU A 167 -18.41 5.66 11.02
CA GLU A 167 -19.17 5.13 12.14
C GLU A 167 -18.31 4.17 12.95
N GLU A 168 -18.33 4.35 14.25
CA GLU A 168 -17.81 3.44 15.26
C GLU A 168 -18.96 3.02 16.21
N PRO A 169 -18.83 1.94 16.97
CA PRO A 169 -19.86 1.56 17.91
C PRO A 169 -20.24 2.70 18.84
N HIS A 170 -21.49 3.19 18.73
CA HIS A 170 -22.09 4.29 19.51
C HIS A 170 -21.55 5.70 19.23
N GLU A 171 -20.67 5.89 18.26
CA GLU A 171 -20.07 7.18 17.93
C GLU A 171 -20.09 7.43 16.42
N GLN A 172 -20.28 8.69 16.05
CA GLN A 172 -20.14 9.18 14.68
C GLN A 172 -18.98 10.16 14.64
N ILE A 173 -18.00 9.89 13.81
CA ILE A 173 -16.76 10.67 13.75
C ILE A 173 -16.68 11.41 12.43
N ILE A 174 -16.45 12.71 12.47
CA ILE A 174 -16.15 13.52 11.29
C ILE A 174 -14.66 13.84 11.23
N LEU A 175 -14.09 13.73 10.03
CA LEU A 175 -12.73 14.18 9.73
C LEU A 175 -12.75 15.23 8.62
N LEU A 176 -11.92 16.26 8.80
CA LEU A 176 -11.54 17.22 7.75
C LEU A 176 -10.05 17.04 7.46
N GLU A 177 -9.70 16.60 6.26
CA GLU A 177 -8.31 16.33 5.85
C GLU A 177 -7.84 17.30 4.75
N ASP A 178 -6.69 17.92 4.93
CA ASP A 178 -6.05 18.72 3.88
C ASP A 178 -5.44 17.81 2.79
N ASP A 179 -5.83 18.04 1.55
CA ASP A 179 -5.44 17.23 0.38
C ASP A 179 -3.92 17.19 0.15
N ALA A 180 -3.24 18.32 0.37
CA ALA A 180 -1.83 18.46 0.07
C ALA A 180 -0.92 17.80 1.11
N SER A 181 -1.31 17.85 2.39
CA SER A 181 -0.47 17.48 3.53
C SER A 181 -0.94 16.25 4.28
N ARG A 182 -2.15 15.75 4.02
CA ARG A 182 -2.80 14.69 4.82
C ARG A 182 -3.04 15.10 6.28
N PHE A 183 -2.94 16.38 6.57
CA PHE A 183 -3.16 16.91 7.91
C PHE A 183 -4.65 16.96 8.22
N ILE A 184 -5.05 16.38 9.35
CA ILE A 184 -6.42 16.47 9.84
C ILE A 184 -6.59 17.84 10.45
N THR A 185 -7.28 18.72 9.72
CA THR A 185 -7.54 20.11 10.12
C THR A 185 -8.71 20.23 11.11
N GLY A 186 -9.60 19.24 11.11
CA GLY A 186 -10.72 19.19 12.04
C GLY A 186 -11.16 17.75 12.27
N PHE A 187 -11.61 17.47 13.47
CA PHE A 187 -12.31 16.25 13.81
C PHE A 187 -13.32 16.49 14.92
N GLY A 188 -14.30 15.62 15.02
CA GLY A 188 -15.27 15.65 16.11
C GLY A 188 -15.90 14.31 16.30
N VAL A 189 -16.29 14.01 17.54
CA VAL A 189 -16.97 12.77 17.94
C VAL A 189 -18.35 13.14 18.46
N PHE A 190 -19.37 12.52 17.91
CA PHE A 190 -20.77 12.87 18.19
C PHE A 190 -21.63 11.60 18.25
N SER A 191 -22.81 11.70 18.80
CA SER A 191 -23.81 10.62 18.77
C SER A 191 -24.47 10.49 17.40
N ASN A 192 -24.53 11.57 16.61
CA ASN A 192 -25.23 11.61 15.32
C ASN A 192 -24.45 12.40 14.28
N ALA A 193 -24.40 11.89 13.04
CA ALA A 193 -23.90 12.61 11.89
C ALA A 193 -24.98 13.58 11.36
N ASN A 194 -24.83 14.86 11.65
CA ASN A 194 -25.76 15.91 11.22
C ASN A 194 -25.03 17.16 10.70
N MET A 195 -25.78 18.10 10.17
CA MET A 195 -25.25 19.36 9.61
C MET A 195 -24.66 20.28 10.65
N GLU A 196 -25.28 20.38 11.82
CA GLU A 196 -24.87 21.22 12.91
C GLU A 196 -23.48 20.85 13.40
N ASN A 197 -23.25 19.55 13.62
CA ASN A 197 -21.96 18.99 14.02
C ASN A 197 -20.90 19.19 12.92
N SER A 198 -21.28 19.02 11.65
CA SER A 198 -20.38 19.29 10.52
C SER A 198 -19.96 20.76 10.47
N ASN A 199 -20.90 21.67 10.69
CA ASN A 199 -20.66 23.11 10.72
C ASN A 199 -19.78 23.52 11.90
N GLN A 200 -20.03 22.94 13.07
CA GLN A 200 -19.23 23.20 14.28
C GLN A 200 -17.75 22.85 14.04
N VAL A 201 -17.48 21.65 13.53
CA VAL A 201 -16.11 21.17 13.27
C VAL A 201 -15.45 22.01 12.18
N LEU A 202 -16.16 22.32 11.11
CA LEU A 202 -15.64 23.17 10.04
C LEU A 202 -15.28 24.56 10.52
N HIS A 203 -16.15 25.19 11.32
CA HIS A 203 -15.92 26.52 11.86
C HIS A 203 -14.68 26.55 12.78
N GLN A 204 -14.55 25.58 13.68
CA GLN A 204 -13.37 25.45 14.56
C GLN A 204 -12.09 25.24 13.76
N ALA A 205 -12.13 24.39 12.73
CA ALA A 205 -10.98 24.12 11.85
C ALA A 205 -10.54 25.40 11.09
N ILE A 206 -11.50 26.18 10.57
CA ILE A 206 -11.21 27.45 9.88
C ILE A 206 -10.54 28.46 10.81
N ILE A 207 -11.03 28.59 12.03
CA ILE A 207 -10.42 29.49 13.02
C ILE A 207 -8.98 29.08 13.33
N LYS A 208 -8.73 27.80 13.49
CA LYS A 208 -7.44 27.28 13.94
C LYS A 208 -6.39 27.20 12.82
N TYR A 209 -6.78 26.79 11.63
CA TYR A 209 -5.85 26.46 10.54
C TYR A 209 -6.04 27.30 9.27
N GLY A 210 -6.98 28.23 9.30
CA GLY A 210 -7.33 29.07 8.17
C GLY A 210 -8.32 28.41 7.23
N ARG A 211 -8.87 29.21 6.33
CA ARG A 211 -9.92 28.84 5.40
C ARG A 211 -9.37 28.09 4.18
N PRO A 212 -9.91 26.91 3.79
CA PRO A 212 -9.57 26.28 2.53
C PRO A 212 -10.22 27.04 1.34
N LYS A 213 -9.65 26.88 0.15
CA LYS A 213 -10.28 27.42 -1.07
C LYS A 213 -11.44 26.55 -1.53
N GLN A 214 -11.34 25.25 -1.32
CA GLN A 214 -12.28 24.24 -1.79
C GLN A 214 -12.54 23.23 -0.67
N MET A 215 -13.78 22.72 -0.61
CA MET A 215 -14.18 21.62 0.26
C MET A 215 -14.78 20.52 -0.59
N MET A 216 -14.27 19.29 -0.47
CA MET A 216 -14.82 18.12 -1.12
C MET A 216 -15.54 17.25 -0.09
N THR A 217 -16.77 16.85 -0.41
CA THR A 217 -17.59 15.94 0.41
C THR A 217 -18.20 14.85 -0.46
N ASP A 218 -18.71 13.84 0.16
CA ASP A 218 -19.66 12.92 -0.48
C ASP A 218 -21.05 13.58 -0.67
N HIS A 219 -22.04 12.77 -1.03
CA HIS A 219 -23.43 13.21 -1.19
C HIS A 219 -24.29 13.01 0.07
N GLY A 220 -23.70 12.83 1.22
CA GLY A 220 -24.42 12.66 2.48
C GLY A 220 -25.31 13.86 2.81
N THR A 221 -26.45 13.61 3.46
CA THR A 221 -27.42 14.65 3.84
C THR A 221 -26.86 15.66 4.82
N GLN A 222 -25.83 15.30 5.57
CA GLN A 222 -25.07 16.17 6.47
C GLN A 222 -24.25 17.24 5.73
N PHE A 223 -23.97 17.05 4.44
CA PHE A 223 -23.18 17.99 3.63
C PHE A 223 -23.99 18.63 2.50
N THR A 224 -25.04 17.98 2.03
CA THR A 224 -25.77 18.46 0.85
C THR A 224 -27.26 18.15 0.91
N SER A 225 -28.07 19.05 0.38
CA SER A 225 -29.47 18.76 0.11
C SER A 225 -29.58 17.84 -1.10
N LEU A 226 -30.37 16.77 -0.95
CA LEU A 226 -30.61 15.82 -2.03
C LEU A 226 -31.90 16.18 -2.78
N PRO A 227 -31.92 16.14 -4.12
CA PRO A 227 -33.14 16.24 -4.89
C PRO A 227 -34.11 15.13 -4.53
N LYS A 228 -35.39 15.46 -4.38
CA LYS A 228 -36.48 14.50 -4.20
C LYS A 228 -37.49 14.66 -5.35
N ALA A 229 -38.30 13.64 -5.63
CA ALA A 229 -39.31 13.73 -6.67
C ALA A 229 -40.27 14.94 -6.46
N SER A 230 -40.55 15.29 -5.21
CA SER A 230 -41.35 16.44 -4.81
C SER A 230 -40.62 17.79 -4.83
N CYS A 231 -39.26 17.78 -4.88
CA CYS A 231 -38.45 18.98 -4.89
C CYS A 231 -37.15 18.69 -5.66
N PRO A 232 -37.17 18.80 -6.98
CA PRO A 232 -36.01 18.49 -7.84
C PRO A 232 -34.83 19.46 -7.66
N ASP A 233 -35.10 20.70 -7.20
CA ASP A 233 -34.08 21.70 -6.90
C ASP A 233 -34.19 22.16 -5.44
N PRO A 234 -33.65 21.38 -4.48
CA PRO A 234 -33.76 21.70 -3.06
C PRO A 234 -32.88 22.91 -2.71
N LYS A 235 -33.36 23.76 -1.79
CA LYS A 235 -32.56 24.85 -1.23
C LYS A 235 -31.27 24.31 -0.60
N GLU A 236 -30.22 25.12 -0.69
CA GLU A 236 -28.94 24.84 -0.03
C GLU A 236 -29.15 24.60 1.48
N ASN A 237 -28.54 23.51 2.00
CA ASN A 237 -28.57 23.24 3.43
C ASN A 237 -27.61 24.18 4.21
N MET A 238 -27.66 24.15 5.53
CA MET A 238 -26.83 25.03 6.38
C MET A 238 -25.32 24.85 6.15
N PHE A 239 -24.87 23.64 5.85
CA PHE A 239 -23.45 23.40 5.55
C PHE A 239 -23.04 24.08 4.23
N GLN A 240 -23.83 23.96 3.20
CA GLN A 240 -23.61 24.62 1.89
C GLN A 240 -23.66 26.14 2.04
N GLN A 241 -24.59 26.67 2.83
CA GLN A 241 -24.70 28.09 3.12
C GLN A 241 -23.46 28.60 3.86
N LEU A 242 -22.95 27.86 4.85
CA LEU A 242 -21.72 28.19 5.56
C LEU A 242 -20.52 28.26 4.61
N LEU A 243 -20.35 27.25 3.75
CA LEU A 243 -19.29 27.24 2.74
C LEU A 243 -19.36 28.48 1.84
N LYS A 244 -20.54 28.85 1.38
CA LYS A 244 -20.78 30.00 0.55
C LYS A 244 -20.47 31.31 1.25
N GLN A 245 -20.92 31.48 2.50
CA GLN A 245 -20.61 32.64 3.35
C GLN A 245 -19.10 32.80 3.59
N GLN A 246 -18.41 31.69 3.76
CA GLN A 246 -16.96 31.65 3.92
C GLN A 246 -16.20 31.78 2.58
N GLY A 247 -16.88 31.83 1.43
CA GLY A 247 -16.26 31.88 0.10
C GLY A 247 -15.44 30.62 -0.21
N ILE A 248 -15.92 29.45 0.24
CA ILE A 248 -15.31 28.13 0.01
C ILE A 248 -16.09 27.43 -1.13
N LEU A 249 -15.40 27.04 -2.18
CA LEU A 249 -16.03 26.31 -3.29
C LEU A 249 -16.35 24.87 -2.85
N HIS A 250 -17.62 24.51 -2.83
CA HIS A 250 -18.06 23.14 -2.53
C HIS A 250 -17.91 22.24 -3.76
N ILE A 251 -17.22 21.11 -3.62
CA ILE A 251 -17.03 20.10 -4.66
C ILE A 251 -17.67 18.81 -4.15
N LYS A 252 -18.67 18.29 -4.86
CA LYS A 252 -19.26 16.99 -4.55
C LYS A 252 -18.46 15.89 -5.23
N ALA A 253 -18.12 14.83 -4.50
CA ALA A 253 -17.44 13.67 -5.06
C ALA A 253 -18.28 13.05 -6.18
N ARG A 254 -17.65 12.56 -7.25
CA ARG A 254 -18.40 11.93 -8.36
C ARG A 254 -19.02 10.63 -7.90
N VAL A 255 -20.30 10.43 -8.17
CA VAL A 255 -21.01 9.17 -7.92
C VAL A 255 -20.30 8.02 -8.66
N LYS A 256 -20.09 6.89 -8.01
CA LYS A 256 -19.37 5.71 -8.51
C LYS A 256 -17.88 5.93 -8.84
N HIS A 257 -17.27 7.01 -8.34
CA HIS A 257 -15.83 7.26 -8.43
C HIS A 257 -15.19 7.28 -7.01
N PRO A 258 -14.90 6.12 -6.42
CA PRO A 258 -14.39 6.00 -5.02
C PRO A 258 -13.05 6.73 -4.80
N GLN A 259 -12.38 7.14 -5.88
CA GLN A 259 -11.11 7.86 -5.78
C GLN A 259 -11.25 9.30 -5.29
N SER A 260 -12.41 9.91 -5.48
CA SER A 260 -12.59 11.34 -5.16
C SER A 260 -12.49 11.60 -3.67
N ASN A 261 -13.06 10.74 -2.81
CA ASN A 261 -13.01 10.86 -1.36
C ASN A 261 -12.06 9.84 -0.68
N GLY A 262 -11.40 8.99 -1.46
CA GLY A 262 -10.56 7.89 -0.98
C GLY A 262 -9.37 8.30 -0.09
N LYS A 263 -9.03 9.58 -0.01
CA LYS A 263 -7.97 10.09 0.88
C LYS A 263 -8.45 10.17 2.32
N VAL A 264 -9.55 10.87 2.56
CA VAL A 264 -10.14 11.00 3.90
C VAL A 264 -10.69 9.67 4.39
N GLU A 265 -11.29 8.83 3.51
CA GLU A 265 -11.66 7.45 3.85
C GLU A 265 -10.45 6.64 4.34
N ARG A 266 -9.31 6.80 3.67
CA ARG A 266 -8.06 6.15 4.08
C ARG A 266 -7.51 6.72 5.39
N ALA A 267 -7.66 8.02 5.62
CA ALA A 267 -7.31 8.63 6.90
C ALA A 267 -8.21 8.07 8.02
N GLY A 268 -9.52 7.98 7.82
CA GLY A 268 -10.45 7.34 8.74
C GLY A 268 -10.02 5.93 9.12
N GLN A 269 -9.83 5.04 8.13
CA GLN A 269 -9.33 3.68 8.36
C GLN A 269 -8.01 3.62 9.15
N THR A 270 -7.12 4.59 8.92
CA THR A 270 -5.85 4.66 9.65
C THR A 270 -6.07 5.11 11.09
N ILE A 271 -6.95 6.08 11.32
CA ILE A 271 -7.30 6.59 12.65
C ILE A 271 -7.99 5.49 13.48
N GLU A 272 -8.95 4.77 12.91
CA GLU A 272 -9.60 3.61 13.55
C GLU A 272 -8.60 2.55 14.00
N GLN A 273 -7.63 2.22 13.14
CA GLN A 273 -6.56 1.28 13.50
C GLN A 273 -5.66 1.80 14.62
N LEU A 274 -5.35 3.09 14.61
CA LEU A 274 -4.51 3.74 15.62
C LEU A 274 -5.26 3.87 16.95
N ARG A 275 -6.57 4.09 16.94
CA ARG A 275 -7.41 4.26 18.14
C ARG A 275 -7.21 3.15 19.18
N LYS A 276 -6.93 1.94 18.71
CA LYS A 276 -6.65 0.77 19.56
C LYS A 276 -5.40 0.91 20.42
N HIS A 277 -4.54 1.87 20.12
CA HIS A 277 -3.26 2.11 20.78
C HIS A 277 -3.25 3.37 21.65
N PHE A 278 -4.35 4.14 21.65
CA PHE A 278 -4.46 5.39 22.38
C PHE A 278 -5.74 5.41 23.22
N PRO A 279 -5.77 6.13 24.35
CA PRO A 279 -6.90 6.12 25.27
C PRO A 279 -8.15 6.83 24.71
N ASN A 280 -7.98 7.81 23.83
CA ASN A 280 -9.07 8.64 23.28
C ASN A 280 -8.80 9.04 21.82
N TRP A 281 -9.78 9.68 21.18
CA TRP A 281 -9.68 10.13 19.79
C TRP A 281 -8.73 11.31 19.63
N GLU A 282 -8.68 12.21 20.59
CA GLU A 282 -7.82 13.39 20.61
C GLU A 282 -6.35 12.98 20.53
N ASP A 283 -5.90 12.06 21.38
CA ASP A 283 -4.54 11.55 21.37
C ASP A 283 -4.23 10.79 20.06
N THR A 284 -5.21 10.07 19.52
CA THR A 284 -5.07 9.37 18.25
C THR A 284 -4.83 10.34 17.10
N VAL A 285 -5.65 11.39 16.98
CA VAL A 285 -5.52 12.40 15.93
C VAL A 285 -4.26 13.24 16.16
N HIS A 286 -3.93 13.54 17.40
CA HIS A 286 -2.68 14.23 17.74
C HIS A 286 -1.47 13.40 17.28
N TYR A 287 -1.43 12.10 17.60
CA TYR A 287 -0.35 11.23 17.14
C TYR A 287 -0.29 11.17 15.62
N TYR A 288 -1.43 11.00 14.94
CA TYR A 288 -1.50 10.97 13.47
C TYR A 288 -0.91 12.23 12.85
N ASN A 289 -1.28 13.38 13.36
CA ASN A 289 -0.89 14.67 12.81
C ASN A 289 0.58 15.04 13.10
N PHE A 290 1.04 14.79 14.33
CA PHE A 290 2.29 15.41 14.83
C PHE A 290 3.43 14.41 15.04
N LYS A 291 3.14 13.11 15.15
CA LYS A 291 4.14 12.08 15.47
C LYS A 291 4.30 11.02 14.40
N ARG A 292 3.21 10.68 13.70
CA ARG A 292 3.20 9.62 12.72
C ARG A 292 3.80 10.08 11.39
N PRO A 293 4.91 9.47 10.91
CA PRO A 293 5.37 9.71 9.55
C PRO A 293 4.37 9.17 8.52
N HIS A 294 4.14 9.91 7.46
CA HIS A 294 3.21 9.53 6.41
C HIS A 294 3.94 9.18 5.10
N SER A 295 3.88 7.91 4.68
CA SER A 295 4.63 7.39 3.52
C SER A 295 4.40 8.14 2.21
N SER A 296 3.22 8.75 2.02
CA SER A 296 2.95 9.54 0.82
C SER A 296 3.57 10.94 0.84
N LEU A 297 4.10 11.38 1.96
CA LEU A 297 4.70 12.71 2.14
C LEU A 297 6.24 12.67 2.13
N GLU A 298 6.80 11.47 1.99
CA GLU A 298 8.24 11.28 1.96
C GLU A 298 8.85 11.99 0.73
N ASN A 299 9.79 12.85 1.00
CA ASN A 299 10.62 13.53 0.00
C ASN A 299 12.10 13.35 0.38
N GLY A 300 12.50 12.07 0.52
CA GLY A 300 13.83 11.68 1.02
C GLY A 300 13.94 11.60 2.56
N HIS A 301 13.00 12.20 3.30
CA HIS A 301 12.96 12.18 4.77
C HIS A 301 11.57 11.83 5.28
N LEU A 302 11.52 11.30 6.50
CA LEU A 302 10.24 11.07 7.19
C LEU A 302 9.58 12.40 7.53
N ARG A 303 8.31 12.55 7.13
CA ARG A 303 7.53 13.77 7.38
C ARG A 303 6.19 13.43 7.99
N THR A 304 5.82 14.19 9.02
CA THR A 304 4.47 14.13 9.59
C THR A 304 3.51 14.98 8.75
N PRO A 305 2.19 14.71 8.82
CA PRO A 305 1.18 15.56 8.20
C PRO A 305 1.31 17.02 8.58
N TYR A 306 1.58 17.33 9.85
CA TYR A 306 1.76 18.71 10.32
C TYR A 306 2.96 19.41 9.68
N GLN A 307 4.12 18.75 9.65
CA GLN A 307 5.30 19.31 8.96
C GLN A 307 5.01 19.61 7.50
N ALA A 308 4.36 18.66 6.80
CA ALA A 308 3.97 18.86 5.41
C ALA A 308 2.94 20.00 5.25
N PHE A 309 2.02 20.17 6.20
CA PHE A 309 1.04 21.25 6.20
C PHE A 309 1.73 22.62 6.29
N GLN A 310 2.69 22.78 7.20
CA GLN A 310 3.45 24.01 7.36
C GLN A 310 4.29 24.32 6.12
N ASP A 311 5.04 23.36 5.62
CA ASP A 311 5.94 23.55 4.47
C ASP A 311 5.18 23.88 3.17
N LYS A 312 3.96 23.37 3.03
CA LYS A 312 3.11 23.62 1.87
C LYS A 312 2.18 24.82 2.02
N MET A 313 2.25 25.55 3.13
CA MET A 313 1.54 26.83 3.26
C MET A 313 2.10 27.83 2.24
N ARG A 314 1.22 28.53 1.54
CA ARG A 314 1.67 29.65 0.70
C ARG A 314 2.22 30.74 1.58
N GLU A 315 3.42 31.20 1.31
CA GLU A 315 3.87 32.47 1.85
C GLU A 315 2.80 33.53 1.53
N LYS A 316 2.29 34.19 2.57
CA LYS A 316 1.50 35.40 2.36
C LYS A 316 2.40 36.33 1.55
N LYS A 317 2.07 36.61 0.27
CA LYS A 317 2.70 37.72 -0.44
C LYS A 317 2.60 38.90 0.51
N LYS A 318 3.75 39.39 1.01
CA LYS A 318 3.81 40.67 1.65
C LYS A 318 3.19 41.62 0.65
N SER A 319 1.99 42.11 0.92
CA SER A 319 1.42 43.22 0.18
C SER A 319 2.41 44.35 0.41
N GLY A 320 3.29 44.55 -0.58
CA GLY A 320 4.09 45.76 -0.64
C GLY A 320 3.13 46.96 -0.66
N CYS A 321 3.35 47.86 0.26
CA CYS A 321 2.80 49.19 0.20
C CYS A 321 3.19 49.85 -1.12
#